data_e3188372d34803aeaeb3b0b25c330107
#
_entry.id   e3188372d34803aeaeb3b0b25c330107
#
_cell.length_a   1.000
_cell.length_b   1.000
_cell.length_c   1.000
_cell.angle_alpha   90.00
_cell.angle_beta   90.00
_cell.angle_gamma   90.00
#
_symmetry.space_group_name_H-M   'P 1'
#
loop_
_entity.id
_entity.type
_entity.pdbx_description
1 polymer ?
#
loop_
_entity_poly.entity_id
_entity_poly.type
_entity_poly.pdbx_seq_one_letter_code
_entity_poly.pdbx_strand_id
1 'polypeptide(L)'
;LSPAAVRAIYGERVSMTASRLERMRSCHFAYFMEYGLRAKPREPASFDAPQIGTFLHYLLENVTRDVLGQGGFAAVDNKELHRLTRQYIDQYAEQELHNFQNRTPRFRYLFNRLRTNAYAIIDQVAEELRHSDFVPMAFELGFGGKDGTLPAVTISRPDGELRVGGKVDRVDGWIKDDKLYLRVVDYKSGKKKFDLANVRMGLDIQMLLYLFALQKEGTEYFGKEIEPAGVLYLPARDEILPAERGISQEALQKEREKTLKRSGLLLEDPAVLQAMEHEALTEPHYPVSYTHLTL
;
A
#
# COMPACT_ATOMS: atom_id res chain seq x y z
N LEU A 1 24.11 -12.28 22.30
CA LEU A 1 24.84 -13.08 21.31
C LEU A 1 26.21 -12.47 21.05
N SER A 2 27.26 -13.28 20.91
CA SER A 2 28.59 -12.81 20.50
C SER A 2 28.56 -12.39 19.01
N PRO A 3 29.47 -11.50 18.54
CA PRO A 3 29.56 -11.16 17.11
C PRO A 3 29.73 -12.38 16.20
N ALA A 4 30.45 -13.41 16.65
CA ALA A 4 30.62 -14.66 15.91
C ALA A 4 29.28 -15.42 15.77
N ALA A 5 28.48 -15.50 16.84
CA ALA A 5 27.17 -16.13 16.79
C ALA A 5 26.19 -15.35 15.90
N VAL A 6 26.25 -14.01 15.91
CA VAL A 6 25.44 -13.17 15.02
C VAL A 6 25.81 -13.44 13.55
N ARG A 7 27.09 -13.48 13.22
CA ARG A 7 27.56 -13.82 11.85
C ARG A 7 27.16 -15.22 11.43
N ALA A 8 27.23 -16.20 12.35
CA ALA A 8 26.80 -17.57 12.05
C ALA A 8 25.31 -17.69 11.75
N ILE A 9 24.47 -16.89 12.41
CA ILE A 9 23.00 -16.93 12.24
C ILE A 9 22.54 -16.10 11.04
N TYR A 10 23.10 -14.89 10.86
CA TYR A 10 22.60 -13.92 9.89
C TYR A 10 23.50 -13.70 8.68
N GLY A 11 24.75 -14.21 8.71
CA GLY A 11 25.76 -13.99 7.68
C GLY A 11 26.49 -12.65 7.83
N GLU A 12 27.47 -12.41 6.95
CA GLU A 12 28.22 -11.14 6.89
C GLU A 12 27.46 -10.04 6.13
N ARG A 13 26.64 -10.44 5.16
CA ARG A 13 25.76 -9.55 4.40
C ARG A 13 24.33 -9.80 4.81
N VAL A 14 23.70 -8.81 5.40
CA VAL A 14 22.35 -8.95 5.90
C VAL A 14 21.37 -8.29 4.94
N SER A 15 20.45 -9.10 4.37
CA SER A 15 19.33 -8.60 3.58
C SER A 15 18.08 -8.53 4.45
N MET A 16 17.45 -7.37 4.52
CA MET A 16 16.27 -7.12 5.32
C MET A 16 15.15 -6.48 4.49
N THR A 17 13.92 -6.77 4.84
CA THR A 17 12.77 -5.97 4.44
C THR A 17 12.52 -4.87 5.46
N ALA A 18 11.74 -3.86 5.10
CA ALA A 18 11.31 -2.81 6.02
C ALA A 18 10.62 -3.39 7.27
N SER A 19 9.73 -4.36 7.09
CA SER A 19 9.03 -5.04 8.19
C SER A 19 9.99 -5.81 9.12
N ARG A 20 11.07 -6.40 8.59
CA ARG A 20 12.11 -7.03 9.42
C ARG A 20 12.89 -6.00 10.22
N LEU A 21 13.21 -4.84 9.63
CA LEU A 21 13.85 -3.73 10.34
C LEU A 21 12.96 -3.22 11.48
N GLU A 22 11.68 -2.98 11.20
CA GLU A 22 10.71 -2.57 12.22
C GLU A 22 10.54 -3.61 13.32
N ARG A 23 10.50 -4.91 12.96
CA ARG A 23 10.44 -6.00 13.95
C ARG A 23 11.66 -6.01 14.87
N MET A 24 12.84 -5.79 14.31
CA MET A 24 14.07 -5.69 15.07
C MET A 24 14.03 -4.48 16.03
N ARG A 25 13.54 -3.34 15.56
CA ARG A 25 13.43 -2.12 16.38
C ARG A 25 12.39 -2.24 17.51
N SER A 26 11.29 -2.92 17.23
CA SER A 26 10.22 -3.10 18.21
C SER A 26 10.61 -4.08 19.33
N CYS A 27 11.26 -5.18 19.01
CA CYS A 27 11.68 -6.19 19.99
C CYS A 27 12.77 -7.12 19.44
N HIS A 28 14.01 -6.96 19.94
CA HIS A 28 15.13 -7.81 19.53
C HIS A 28 14.91 -9.30 19.81
N PHE A 29 14.25 -9.64 20.92
CA PHE A 29 13.92 -11.02 21.25
C PHE A 29 12.95 -11.63 20.25
N ALA A 30 11.88 -10.93 19.93
CA ALA A 30 10.91 -11.37 18.95
C ALA A 30 11.55 -11.52 17.55
N TYR A 31 12.41 -10.58 17.16
CA TYR A 31 13.21 -10.69 15.93
C TYR A 31 14.08 -11.93 15.90
N PHE A 32 14.78 -12.21 17.02
CA PHE A 32 15.64 -13.41 17.14
C PHE A 32 14.82 -14.71 17.04
N MET A 33 13.66 -14.77 17.71
CA MET A 33 12.77 -15.94 17.62
C MET A 33 12.30 -16.18 16.18
N GLU A 34 11.85 -15.12 15.51
CA GLU A 34 11.24 -15.23 14.19
C GLU A 34 12.27 -15.44 13.07
N TYR A 35 13.37 -14.68 13.07
CA TYR A 35 14.35 -14.66 11.99
C TYR A 35 15.67 -15.38 12.30
N GLY A 36 16.02 -15.51 13.56
CA GLY A 36 17.19 -16.29 14.02
C GLY A 36 16.84 -17.77 14.16
N LEU A 37 15.88 -18.07 14.99
CA LEU A 37 15.43 -19.45 15.26
C LEU A 37 14.38 -19.94 14.26
N ARG A 38 13.81 -19.04 13.43
CA ARG A 38 12.76 -19.34 12.46
C ARG A 38 11.51 -19.94 13.09
N ALA A 39 11.22 -19.59 14.34
CA ALA A 39 10.01 -20.00 15.04
C ALA A 39 8.81 -19.33 14.39
N LYS A 40 7.84 -20.13 13.98
CA LYS A 40 6.57 -19.64 13.42
C LYS A 40 5.42 -19.94 14.37
N PRO A 41 4.51 -19.01 14.62
CA PRO A 41 3.27 -19.33 15.31
C PRO A 41 2.47 -20.34 14.47
N ARG A 42 1.68 -21.17 15.16
CA ARG A 42 0.75 -22.06 14.46
C ARG A 42 -0.36 -21.23 13.83
N GLU A 43 -0.44 -21.24 12.51
CA GLU A 43 -1.51 -20.56 11.78
C GLU A 43 -2.78 -21.44 11.81
N PRO A 44 -3.91 -20.93 12.34
CA PRO A 44 -5.18 -21.61 12.16
C PRO A 44 -5.60 -21.53 10.68
N ALA A 45 -6.18 -22.59 10.14
CA ALA A 45 -6.77 -22.59 8.80
C ALA A 45 -8.06 -21.74 8.81
N SER A 46 -7.90 -20.42 8.71
CA SER A 46 -8.99 -19.44 8.67
C SER A 46 -8.74 -18.42 7.56
N PHE A 47 -9.82 -17.89 7.00
CA PHE A 47 -9.73 -16.76 6.09
C PHE A 47 -9.45 -15.51 6.95
N ASP A 48 -8.19 -15.13 7.03
CA ASP A 48 -7.68 -14.12 7.96
C ASP A 48 -7.29 -12.80 7.27
N ALA A 49 -6.83 -11.83 8.05
CA ALA A 49 -6.47 -10.52 7.56
C ALA A 49 -5.39 -10.52 6.44
N PRO A 50 -4.34 -11.37 6.45
CA PRO A 50 -3.41 -11.48 5.35
C PRO A 50 -4.06 -11.92 4.03
N GLN A 51 -4.97 -12.91 4.06
CA GLN A 51 -5.67 -13.38 2.85
C GLN A 51 -6.59 -12.31 2.28
N ILE A 52 -7.27 -11.54 3.15
CA ILE A 52 -8.07 -10.37 2.74
C ILE A 52 -7.18 -9.33 2.05
N GLY A 53 -6.02 -9.04 2.63
CA GLY A 53 -5.04 -8.12 2.04
C GLY A 53 -4.60 -8.58 0.64
N THR A 54 -4.17 -9.83 0.50
CA THR A 54 -3.74 -10.42 -0.78
C THR A 54 -4.82 -10.32 -1.86
N PHE A 55 -6.07 -10.63 -1.51
CA PHE A 55 -7.20 -10.51 -2.43
C PHE A 55 -7.43 -9.06 -2.88
N LEU A 56 -7.41 -8.11 -1.96
CA LEU A 56 -7.63 -6.70 -2.29
C LEU A 56 -6.49 -6.12 -3.13
N HIS A 57 -5.24 -6.45 -2.85
CA HIS A 57 -4.09 -6.06 -3.66
C HIS A 57 -4.20 -6.62 -5.08
N TYR A 58 -4.48 -7.93 -5.21
CA TYR A 58 -4.73 -8.56 -6.51
C TYR A 58 -5.82 -7.83 -7.31
N LEU A 59 -6.94 -7.54 -6.67
CA LEU A 59 -8.07 -6.89 -7.33
C LEU A 59 -7.74 -5.46 -7.76
N LEU A 60 -7.16 -4.66 -6.86
CA LEU A 60 -6.80 -3.27 -7.12
C LEU A 60 -5.75 -3.15 -8.23
N GLU A 61 -4.74 -4.02 -8.22
CA GLU A 61 -3.73 -4.06 -9.28
C GLU A 61 -4.36 -4.36 -10.64
N ASN A 62 -5.10 -5.47 -10.76
CA ASN A 62 -5.58 -5.94 -12.06
C ASN A 62 -6.67 -5.04 -12.64
N VAL A 63 -7.63 -4.60 -11.83
CA VAL A 63 -8.66 -3.66 -12.28
C VAL A 63 -8.03 -2.35 -12.74
N THR A 64 -7.08 -1.80 -11.97
CA THR A 64 -6.44 -0.53 -12.34
C THR A 64 -5.61 -0.68 -13.62
N ARG A 65 -4.88 -1.77 -13.80
CA ARG A 65 -4.13 -2.03 -15.05
C ARG A 65 -5.04 -2.05 -16.28
N ASP A 66 -6.18 -2.74 -16.21
CA ASP A 66 -7.13 -2.81 -17.32
C ASP A 66 -7.78 -1.47 -17.60
N VAL A 67 -8.14 -0.71 -16.56
CA VAL A 67 -8.67 0.65 -16.70
C VAL A 67 -7.65 1.57 -17.37
N LEU A 68 -6.38 1.52 -16.97
CA LEU A 68 -5.31 2.29 -17.62
C LEU A 68 -5.13 1.89 -19.10
N GLY A 69 -5.23 0.60 -19.42
CA GLY A 69 -5.19 0.10 -20.80
C GLY A 69 -6.37 0.58 -21.67
N GLN A 70 -7.48 0.99 -21.04
CA GLN A 70 -8.68 1.55 -21.71
C GLN A 70 -8.70 3.09 -21.75
N GLY A 71 -7.61 3.75 -21.42
CA GLY A 71 -7.49 5.22 -21.43
C GLY A 71 -7.64 5.90 -20.07
N GLY A 72 -7.65 5.12 -18.99
CA GLY A 72 -7.67 5.63 -17.60
C GLY A 72 -9.07 5.79 -17.01
N PHE A 73 -9.12 6.20 -15.76
CA PHE A 73 -10.37 6.27 -14.99
C PHE A 73 -11.39 7.30 -15.49
N ALA A 74 -10.94 8.33 -16.20
CA ALA A 74 -11.84 9.30 -16.84
C ALA A 74 -12.56 8.72 -18.08
N ALA A 75 -11.96 7.73 -18.73
CA ALA A 75 -12.54 7.10 -19.93
C ALA A 75 -13.47 5.92 -19.64
N VAL A 76 -13.40 5.35 -18.42
CA VAL A 76 -14.15 4.16 -18.01
C VAL A 76 -15.31 4.55 -17.10
N ASP A 77 -16.53 4.19 -17.47
CA ASP A 77 -17.71 4.39 -16.64
C ASP A 77 -17.81 3.37 -15.49
N ASN A 78 -18.69 3.64 -14.51
CA ASN A 78 -18.86 2.77 -13.36
C ASN A 78 -19.41 1.38 -13.74
N LYS A 79 -20.13 1.24 -14.86
CA LYS A 79 -20.67 -0.05 -15.32
C LYS A 79 -19.54 -0.96 -15.79
N GLU A 80 -18.62 -0.42 -16.58
CA GLU A 80 -17.44 -1.15 -17.05
C GLU A 80 -16.47 -1.43 -15.90
N LEU A 81 -16.26 -0.46 -15.01
CA LEU A 81 -15.46 -0.63 -13.80
C LEU A 81 -15.98 -1.81 -12.96
N HIS A 82 -17.29 -1.89 -12.72
CA HIS A 82 -17.91 -3.00 -11.99
C HIS A 82 -17.87 -4.32 -12.76
N ARG A 83 -17.92 -4.28 -14.10
CA ARG A 83 -17.73 -5.48 -14.92
C ARG A 83 -16.33 -6.07 -14.74
N LEU A 84 -15.29 -5.23 -14.83
CA LEU A 84 -13.90 -5.63 -14.59
C LEU A 84 -13.71 -6.15 -13.15
N THR A 85 -14.24 -5.43 -12.17
CA THR A 85 -14.18 -5.84 -10.76
C THR A 85 -14.77 -7.23 -10.57
N ARG A 86 -15.94 -7.51 -11.14
CA ARG A 86 -16.57 -8.83 -11.10
C ARG A 86 -15.70 -9.90 -11.74
N GLN A 87 -15.18 -9.62 -12.93
CA GLN A 87 -14.31 -10.53 -13.66
C GLN A 87 -13.12 -10.99 -12.80
N TYR A 88 -12.40 -10.05 -12.18
CA TYR A 88 -11.24 -10.39 -11.35
C TYR A 88 -11.61 -11.04 -10.01
N ILE A 89 -12.75 -10.71 -9.42
CA ILE A 89 -13.26 -11.44 -8.25
C ILE A 89 -13.51 -12.91 -8.58
N ASP A 90 -14.20 -13.17 -9.70
CA ASP A 90 -14.55 -14.51 -10.11
C ASP A 90 -13.28 -15.31 -10.50
N GLN A 91 -12.34 -14.68 -11.20
CA GLN A 91 -11.04 -15.27 -11.54
C GLN A 91 -10.22 -15.63 -10.29
N TYR A 92 -10.14 -14.76 -9.29
CA TYR A 92 -9.48 -15.06 -8.02
C TYR A 92 -10.15 -16.23 -7.27
N ALA A 93 -11.48 -16.26 -7.26
CA ALA A 93 -12.23 -17.34 -6.63
C ALA A 93 -11.96 -18.71 -7.30
N GLU A 94 -11.77 -18.74 -8.61
CA GLU A 94 -11.45 -19.96 -9.35
C GLU A 94 -10.00 -20.41 -9.17
N GLN A 95 -9.05 -19.47 -9.26
CA GLN A 95 -7.62 -19.78 -9.27
C GLN A 95 -7.05 -20.01 -7.86
N GLU A 96 -7.40 -19.16 -6.90
CA GLU A 96 -6.78 -19.17 -5.57
C GLU A 96 -7.62 -19.89 -4.52
N LEU A 97 -8.95 -19.84 -4.63
CA LEU A 97 -9.83 -20.41 -3.62
C LEU A 97 -10.30 -21.83 -3.94
N HIS A 98 -9.66 -22.51 -4.85
CA HIS A 98 -9.99 -23.88 -5.31
C HIS A 98 -11.17 -24.55 -4.61
N ASN A 99 -12.20 -24.99 -5.35
CA ASN A 99 -13.42 -25.57 -4.77
C ASN A 99 -14.21 -24.64 -3.80
N PHE A 100 -14.32 -23.34 -4.15
CA PHE A 100 -15.06 -22.36 -3.33
C PHE A 100 -16.45 -22.87 -2.88
N GLN A 101 -17.15 -23.60 -3.73
CA GLN A 101 -18.47 -24.18 -3.44
C GLN A 101 -18.44 -25.20 -2.28
N ASN A 102 -17.30 -25.87 -2.09
CA ASN A 102 -17.11 -26.87 -1.04
C ASN A 102 -16.58 -26.30 0.28
N ARG A 103 -16.32 -24.98 0.33
CA ARG A 103 -15.89 -24.29 1.55
C ARG A 103 -17.03 -24.19 2.57
N THR A 104 -16.68 -24.02 3.84
CA THR A 104 -17.66 -23.90 4.92
C THR A 104 -18.64 -22.74 4.69
N PRO A 105 -19.89 -22.82 5.18
CA PRO A 105 -20.86 -21.71 5.07
C PRO A 105 -20.30 -20.38 5.61
N ARG A 106 -19.55 -20.42 6.71
CA ARG A 106 -18.88 -19.25 7.29
C ARG A 106 -17.88 -18.62 6.34
N PHE A 107 -17.04 -19.44 5.67
CA PHE A 107 -16.07 -18.96 4.68
C PHE A 107 -16.78 -18.27 3.51
N ARG A 108 -17.80 -18.91 2.95
CA ARG A 108 -18.59 -18.34 1.84
C ARG A 108 -19.27 -17.02 2.22
N TYR A 109 -19.81 -16.93 3.44
CA TYR A 109 -20.39 -15.69 3.95
C TYR A 109 -19.36 -14.56 4.04
N LEU A 110 -18.18 -14.82 4.63
CA LEU A 110 -17.09 -13.84 4.76
C LEU A 110 -16.57 -13.38 3.40
N PHE A 111 -16.38 -14.30 2.47
CA PHE A 111 -15.93 -13.94 1.12
C PHE A 111 -16.98 -13.14 0.35
N ASN A 112 -18.27 -13.49 0.44
CA ASN A 112 -19.33 -12.68 -0.19
C ASN A 112 -19.42 -11.27 0.38
N ARG A 113 -19.21 -11.12 1.68
CA ARG A 113 -19.09 -9.80 2.31
C ARG A 113 -17.88 -9.03 1.78
N LEU A 114 -16.74 -9.68 1.68
CA LEU A 114 -15.53 -9.09 1.10
C LEU A 114 -15.73 -8.65 -0.36
N ARG A 115 -16.44 -9.45 -1.17
CA ARG A 115 -16.84 -9.06 -2.54
C ARG A 115 -17.63 -7.75 -2.56
N THR A 116 -18.61 -7.61 -1.70
CA THR A 116 -19.42 -6.38 -1.63
C THR A 116 -18.55 -5.18 -1.29
N ASN A 117 -17.63 -5.33 -0.34
CA ASN A 117 -16.72 -4.26 0.06
C ASN A 117 -15.71 -3.91 -1.03
N ALA A 118 -15.29 -4.89 -1.80
CA ALA A 118 -14.34 -4.69 -2.89
C ALA A 118 -14.85 -3.69 -3.94
N TYR A 119 -16.14 -3.72 -4.28
CA TYR A 119 -16.74 -2.71 -5.18
C TYR A 119 -16.62 -1.30 -4.60
N ALA A 120 -16.96 -1.12 -3.33
CA ALA A 120 -16.87 0.20 -2.68
C ALA A 120 -15.43 0.73 -2.62
N ILE A 121 -14.44 -0.15 -2.41
CA ILE A 121 -13.01 0.23 -2.42
C ILE A 121 -12.56 0.61 -3.83
N ILE A 122 -12.97 -0.13 -4.84
CA ILE A 122 -12.66 0.17 -6.25
C ILE A 122 -13.31 1.49 -6.69
N ASP A 123 -14.57 1.72 -6.33
CA ASP A 123 -15.27 2.98 -6.62
C ASP A 123 -14.55 4.17 -5.98
N GLN A 124 -14.07 4.02 -4.74
CA GLN A 124 -13.32 5.07 -4.05
C GLN A 124 -11.96 5.36 -4.72
N VAL A 125 -11.24 4.34 -5.16
CA VAL A 125 -9.98 4.51 -5.88
C VAL A 125 -10.20 5.13 -7.25
N ALA A 126 -11.27 4.73 -7.94
CA ALA A 126 -11.64 5.30 -9.23
C ALA A 126 -11.97 6.79 -9.12
N GLU A 127 -12.76 7.15 -8.12
CA GLU A 127 -13.14 8.54 -7.88
C GLU A 127 -11.93 9.41 -7.55
N GLU A 128 -11.01 8.91 -6.70
CA GLU A 128 -9.74 9.58 -6.44
C GLU A 128 -8.96 9.87 -7.72
N LEU A 129 -8.77 8.84 -8.54
CA LEU A 129 -7.91 8.94 -9.72
C LEU A 129 -8.58 9.75 -10.85
N ARG A 130 -9.90 9.93 -10.83
CA ARG A 130 -10.61 10.86 -11.73
C ARG A 130 -10.36 12.33 -11.39
N HIS A 131 -10.09 12.64 -10.11
CA HIS A 131 -9.82 14.00 -9.63
C HIS A 131 -8.32 14.26 -9.38
N SER A 132 -7.45 13.48 -9.98
CA SER A 132 -6.00 13.55 -9.79
C SER A 132 -5.27 13.56 -11.13
N ASP A 133 -4.21 14.38 -11.22
CA ASP A 133 -3.25 14.33 -12.32
C ASP A 133 -2.19 13.23 -12.10
N PHE A 134 -2.11 12.68 -10.89
CA PHE A 134 -1.26 11.54 -10.62
C PHE A 134 -1.86 10.26 -11.24
N VAL A 135 -1.05 9.58 -12.03
CA VAL A 135 -1.45 8.35 -12.72
C VAL A 135 -0.67 7.16 -12.13
N PRO A 136 -1.32 6.03 -11.84
CA PRO A 136 -0.62 4.82 -11.44
C PRO A 136 0.36 4.36 -12.53
N MET A 137 1.65 4.24 -12.18
CA MET A 137 2.73 3.88 -13.09
C MET A 137 3.29 2.49 -12.83
N ALA A 138 3.25 2.02 -11.59
CA ALA A 138 3.72 0.70 -11.23
C ALA A 138 2.89 0.10 -10.10
N PHE A 139 2.78 -1.24 -10.14
CA PHE A 139 2.10 -2.06 -9.12
C PHE A 139 3.03 -3.18 -8.69
N GLU A 140 2.98 -3.53 -7.41
CA GLU A 140 3.75 -4.62 -6.86
C GLU A 140 5.25 -4.51 -7.22
N LEU A 141 5.76 -3.26 -7.29
CA LEU A 141 7.12 -2.98 -7.74
C LEU A 141 8.12 -3.42 -6.68
N GLY A 142 8.88 -4.46 -7.02
CA GLY A 142 9.91 -5.02 -6.15
C GLY A 142 11.25 -4.29 -6.25
N PHE A 143 11.94 -4.11 -5.13
CA PHE A 143 13.33 -3.70 -5.10
C PHE A 143 14.15 -4.58 -4.16
N GLY A 144 15.33 -4.94 -4.60
CA GLY A 144 16.15 -5.94 -3.95
C GLY A 144 15.57 -7.37 -4.05
N GLY A 145 16.35 -8.35 -3.66
CA GLY A 145 15.94 -9.75 -3.76
C GLY A 145 16.14 -10.35 -5.15
N LYS A 146 15.67 -11.59 -5.33
CA LYS A 146 15.86 -12.35 -6.58
C LYS A 146 14.94 -11.86 -7.72
N ASP A 147 13.77 -11.37 -7.35
CA ASP A 147 12.71 -10.98 -8.29
C ASP A 147 12.46 -9.45 -8.30
N GLY A 148 13.37 -8.68 -7.70
CA GLY A 148 13.26 -7.22 -7.65
C GLY A 148 13.60 -6.58 -8.98
N THR A 149 12.70 -5.72 -9.50
CA THR A 149 12.90 -4.94 -10.72
C THR A 149 13.94 -3.84 -10.51
N LEU A 150 14.00 -3.31 -9.29
CA LEU A 150 14.96 -2.29 -8.87
C LEU A 150 16.03 -2.86 -7.93
N PRO A 151 17.25 -2.30 -7.90
CA PRO A 151 18.27 -2.72 -6.97
C PRO A 151 17.86 -2.49 -5.51
N ALA A 152 18.47 -3.26 -4.59
CA ALA A 152 18.28 -3.04 -3.16
C ALA A 152 18.92 -1.73 -2.72
N VAL A 153 18.30 -1.03 -1.79
CA VAL A 153 18.98 0.09 -1.10
C VAL A 153 20.11 -0.49 -0.25
N THR A 154 21.33 -0.15 -0.59
CA THR A 154 22.52 -0.66 0.08
C THR A 154 23.12 0.39 1.01
N ILE A 155 23.30 0.00 2.27
CA ILE A 155 24.00 0.79 3.29
C ILE A 155 25.27 0.04 3.65
N SER A 156 26.42 0.59 3.22
CA SER A 156 27.73 0.00 3.47
C SER A 156 28.39 0.68 4.68
N ARG A 157 28.96 -0.13 5.56
CA ARG A 157 29.76 0.29 6.70
C ARG A 157 31.05 -0.53 6.78
N PRO A 158 32.09 -0.09 7.51
CA PRO A 158 33.35 -0.84 7.62
C PRO A 158 33.18 -2.26 8.18
N ASP A 159 32.16 -2.50 8.99
CA ASP A 159 31.86 -3.75 9.69
C ASP A 159 30.83 -4.64 8.98
N GLY A 160 30.26 -4.18 7.84
CA GLY A 160 29.31 -4.97 7.08
C GLY A 160 28.45 -4.19 6.10
N GLU A 161 27.59 -4.89 5.40
CA GLU A 161 26.67 -4.36 4.41
C GLU A 161 25.23 -4.76 4.77
N LEU A 162 24.36 -3.75 4.83
CA LEU A 162 22.91 -3.92 4.97
C LEU A 162 22.24 -3.64 3.64
N ARG A 163 21.49 -4.60 3.12
CA ARG A 163 20.64 -4.46 1.94
C ARG A 163 19.18 -4.44 2.35
N VAL A 164 18.51 -3.38 1.98
CA VAL A 164 17.07 -3.22 2.23
C VAL A 164 16.32 -3.44 0.93
N GLY A 165 15.44 -4.42 0.93
CA GLY A 165 14.53 -4.71 -0.16
C GLY A 165 13.08 -4.62 0.29
N GLY A 166 12.17 -4.67 -0.67
CA GLY A 166 10.75 -4.60 -0.40
C GLY A 166 9.92 -4.64 -1.67
N LYS A 167 8.63 -4.41 -1.51
CA LYS A 167 7.66 -4.40 -2.59
C LYS A 167 6.66 -3.30 -2.33
N VAL A 168 6.47 -2.43 -3.31
CA VAL A 168 5.58 -1.28 -3.26
C VAL A 168 4.26 -1.67 -3.90
N ASP A 169 3.14 -1.52 -3.20
CA ASP A 169 1.83 -1.91 -3.71
C ASP A 169 1.45 -1.12 -4.97
N ARG A 170 1.57 0.22 -4.91
CA ARG A 170 1.31 1.11 -6.05
C ARG A 170 2.23 2.33 -6.00
N VAL A 171 2.73 2.72 -7.15
CA VAL A 171 3.47 3.97 -7.37
C VAL A 171 2.69 4.81 -8.36
N ASP A 172 2.31 6.02 -7.97
CA ASP A 172 1.67 6.99 -8.85
C ASP A 172 2.65 8.10 -9.19
N GLY A 173 2.59 8.60 -10.42
CA GLY A 173 3.48 9.65 -10.92
C GLY A 173 2.74 10.78 -11.60
N TRP A 174 3.30 11.98 -11.47
CA TRP A 174 2.89 13.20 -12.16
C TRP A 174 4.11 13.88 -12.76
N ILE A 175 4.05 14.21 -14.05
CA ILE A 175 5.16 14.85 -14.78
C ILE A 175 4.94 16.36 -14.82
N LYS A 176 5.92 17.11 -14.30
CA LYS A 176 5.96 18.56 -14.39
C LYS A 176 7.38 19.03 -14.59
N ASP A 177 7.61 19.99 -15.50
CA ASP A 177 8.91 20.60 -15.78
C ASP A 177 10.04 19.54 -16.01
N ASP A 178 9.71 18.50 -16.79
CA ASP A 178 10.56 17.34 -17.10
C ASP A 178 10.97 16.46 -15.92
N LYS A 179 10.45 16.71 -14.73
CA LYS A 179 10.61 15.90 -13.53
C LYS A 179 9.40 15.02 -13.29
N LEU A 180 9.64 13.86 -12.67
CA LEU A 180 8.60 12.92 -12.28
C LEU A 180 8.40 12.98 -10.77
N TYR A 181 7.28 13.57 -10.36
CA TYR A 181 6.84 13.56 -8.96
C TYR A 181 6.21 12.20 -8.65
N LEU A 182 6.77 11.45 -7.69
CA LEU A 182 6.28 10.12 -7.30
C LEU A 182 5.65 10.14 -5.92
N ARG A 183 4.48 9.51 -5.81
CA ARG A 183 3.90 9.12 -4.52
C ARG A 183 3.81 7.60 -4.41
N VAL A 184 4.11 7.10 -3.21
CA VAL A 184 3.95 5.69 -2.86
C VAL A 184 2.62 5.51 -2.17
N VAL A 185 1.83 4.53 -2.61
CA VAL A 185 0.53 4.18 -2.03
C VAL A 185 0.59 2.76 -1.53
N ASP A 186 0.12 2.56 -0.30
CA ASP A 186 0.06 1.26 0.36
C ASP A 186 -1.37 1.02 0.87
N TYR A 187 -1.94 -0.12 0.52
CA TYR A 187 -3.31 -0.48 0.86
C TYR A 187 -3.36 -1.16 2.23
N LYS A 188 -4.14 -0.61 3.15
CA LYS A 188 -4.24 -1.15 4.52
C LYS A 188 -5.64 -1.63 4.85
N SER A 189 -5.77 -2.93 5.10
CA SER A 189 -7.00 -3.54 5.61
C SER A 189 -7.28 -3.20 7.08
N GLY A 190 -6.28 -2.72 7.82
CA GLY A 190 -6.39 -2.26 9.22
C GLY A 190 -6.41 -0.75 9.37
N LYS A 191 -6.62 -0.28 10.61
CA LYS A 191 -6.45 1.15 10.96
C LYS A 191 -4.96 1.45 11.03
N LYS A 192 -4.45 2.20 10.07
CA LYS A 192 -3.05 2.67 10.06
C LYS A 192 -3.06 4.19 9.98
N LYS A 193 -2.25 4.82 10.83
CA LYS A 193 -1.96 6.26 10.78
C LYS A 193 -0.47 6.44 10.58
N PHE A 194 -0.11 7.45 9.82
CA PHE A 194 1.27 7.89 9.71
C PHE A 194 1.62 8.70 10.96
N ASP A 195 2.72 8.35 11.64
CA ASP A 195 3.18 9.00 12.85
C ASP A 195 4.70 9.23 12.79
N LEU A 196 5.10 10.49 12.72
CA LEU A 196 6.52 10.87 12.71
C LEU A 196 7.27 10.46 13.98
N ALA A 197 6.60 10.37 15.13
CA ALA A 197 7.25 9.90 16.35
C ALA A 197 7.67 8.43 16.21
N ASN A 198 6.82 7.59 15.61
CA ASN A 198 7.17 6.21 15.28
C ASN A 198 8.34 6.14 14.31
N VAL A 199 8.32 6.96 13.25
CA VAL A 199 9.41 7.01 12.25
C VAL A 199 10.75 7.37 12.93
N ARG A 200 10.77 8.35 13.83
CA ARG A 200 11.97 8.71 14.61
C ARG A 200 12.49 7.57 15.48
N MET A 201 11.60 6.69 15.91
CA MET A 201 11.96 5.48 16.67
C MET A 201 12.38 4.31 15.78
N GLY A 202 12.33 4.47 14.45
CA GLY A 202 12.63 3.43 13.45
C GLY A 202 11.48 2.44 13.26
N LEU A 203 10.25 2.87 13.56
CA LEU A 203 9.00 2.16 13.30
C LEU A 203 8.24 2.89 12.18
N ASP A 204 7.32 2.20 11.50
CA ASP A 204 6.52 2.76 10.39
C ASP A 204 7.36 3.40 9.27
N ILE A 205 8.61 2.91 9.09
CA ILE A 205 9.59 3.44 8.12
C ILE A 205 9.40 2.90 6.70
N GLN A 206 8.58 1.85 6.54
CA GLN A 206 8.41 1.10 5.29
C GLN A 206 8.17 2.01 4.09
N MET A 207 7.20 2.90 4.17
CA MET A 207 6.79 3.75 3.07
C MET A 207 7.87 4.77 2.68
N LEU A 208 8.56 5.34 3.67
CA LEU A 208 9.66 6.28 3.42
C LEU A 208 10.86 5.57 2.80
N LEU A 209 11.19 4.36 3.28
CA LEU A 209 12.24 3.55 2.64
C LEU A 209 11.92 3.27 1.17
N TYR A 210 10.65 3.00 0.85
CA TYR A 210 10.20 2.77 -0.51
C TYR A 210 10.33 4.03 -1.37
N LEU A 211 9.86 5.18 -0.87
CA LEU A 211 9.96 6.45 -1.57
C LEU A 211 11.41 6.84 -1.85
N PHE A 212 12.30 6.72 -0.85
CA PHE A 212 13.73 6.99 -1.01
C PHE A 212 14.44 5.98 -1.91
N ALA A 213 14.02 4.71 -1.89
CA ALA A 213 14.52 3.70 -2.82
C ALA A 213 14.19 4.09 -4.27
N LEU A 214 12.95 4.51 -4.51
CA LEU A 214 12.51 4.97 -5.83
C LEU A 214 13.26 6.23 -6.27
N GLN A 215 13.43 7.21 -5.38
CA GLN A 215 14.20 8.42 -5.69
C GLN A 215 15.64 8.10 -6.09
N LYS A 216 16.28 7.18 -5.36
CA LYS A 216 17.69 6.85 -5.59
C LYS A 216 17.91 5.95 -6.82
N GLU A 217 17.07 4.95 -7.00
CA GLU A 217 17.31 3.85 -7.95
C GLU A 217 16.29 3.82 -9.10
N GLY A 218 15.26 4.68 -9.06
CA GLY A 218 14.14 4.62 -9.99
C GLY A 218 14.33 5.42 -11.27
N THR A 219 15.30 6.32 -11.33
CA THR A 219 15.50 7.22 -12.50
C THR A 219 15.71 6.43 -13.81
N GLU A 220 16.48 5.36 -13.77
CA GLU A 220 16.69 4.51 -14.94
C GLU A 220 15.42 3.78 -15.36
N TYR A 221 14.65 3.30 -14.38
CA TYR A 221 13.41 2.56 -14.62
C TYR A 221 12.29 3.43 -15.20
N PHE A 222 12.11 4.65 -14.68
CA PHE A 222 11.08 5.58 -15.11
C PHE A 222 11.52 6.54 -16.21
N GLY A 223 12.81 6.61 -16.51
CA GLY A 223 13.39 7.47 -17.57
C GLY A 223 13.38 8.96 -17.27
N LYS A 224 13.17 9.36 -16.00
CA LYS A 224 13.09 10.75 -15.57
C LYS A 224 13.71 10.95 -14.19
N GLU A 225 14.16 12.18 -13.91
CA GLU A 225 14.55 12.60 -12.56
C GLU A 225 13.34 12.54 -11.63
N ILE A 226 13.51 11.88 -10.48
CA ILE A 226 12.41 11.62 -9.54
C ILE A 226 12.44 12.62 -8.40
N GLU A 227 11.29 13.27 -8.18
CA GLU A 227 11.01 14.10 -7.02
C GLU A 227 10.02 13.38 -6.08
N PRO A 228 10.34 13.20 -4.79
CA PRO A 228 9.44 12.61 -3.83
C PRO A 228 8.24 13.51 -3.56
N ALA A 229 7.04 13.09 -3.95
CA ALA A 229 5.80 13.82 -3.68
C ALA A 229 5.12 13.38 -2.38
N GLY A 230 5.28 12.13 -1.97
CA GLY A 230 4.74 11.67 -0.70
C GLY A 230 4.49 10.19 -0.57
N VAL A 231 3.95 9.84 0.59
CA VAL A 231 3.53 8.48 0.93
C VAL A 231 2.12 8.50 1.49
N LEU A 232 1.26 7.57 1.07
CA LEU A 232 -0.14 7.50 1.46
C LEU A 232 -0.53 6.08 1.87
N TYR A 233 -1.13 5.96 3.06
CA TYR A 233 -1.89 4.78 3.47
C TYR A 233 -3.33 4.94 3.01
N LEU A 234 -3.79 4.05 2.15
CA LEU A 234 -5.14 4.04 1.61
C LEU A 234 -5.95 2.95 2.33
N PRO A 235 -7.05 3.31 3.01
CA PRO A 235 -7.90 2.33 3.68
C PRO A 235 -8.55 1.39 2.66
N ALA A 236 -8.18 0.12 2.69
CA ALA A 236 -8.78 -0.95 1.88
C ALA A 236 -9.57 -1.89 2.79
N ARG A 237 -10.64 -1.36 3.41
CA ARG A 237 -11.44 -2.10 4.38
C ARG A 237 -12.89 -1.69 4.34
N ASP A 238 -13.76 -2.61 4.79
CA ASP A 238 -15.13 -2.29 5.15
C ASP A 238 -15.18 -1.68 6.55
N GLU A 239 -15.87 -0.56 6.67
CA GLU A 239 -16.17 0.00 7.97
C GLU A 239 -17.67 -0.13 8.28
N ILE A 240 -17.95 -0.79 9.40
CA ILE A 240 -19.27 -0.74 10.00
C ILE A 240 -19.40 0.62 10.67
N LEU A 241 -20.15 1.50 10.03
CA LEU A 241 -20.43 2.82 10.60
C LEU A 241 -21.45 2.66 11.73
N PRO A 242 -21.16 3.14 12.94
CA PRO A 242 -22.16 3.26 13.99
C PRO A 242 -23.15 4.36 13.56
N ALA A 243 -24.32 3.94 13.08
CA ALA A 243 -25.36 4.85 12.65
C ALA A 243 -26.59 4.70 13.54
N GLU A 244 -27.13 5.83 14.00
CA GLU A 244 -28.43 5.83 14.69
C GLU A 244 -29.55 5.54 13.69
N ARG A 245 -30.66 4.95 14.17
CA ARG A 245 -31.84 4.73 13.34
C ARG A 245 -32.36 6.07 12.82
N GLY A 246 -32.44 6.21 11.50
CA GLY A 246 -32.95 7.43 10.85
C GLY A 246 -31.89 8.44 10.43
N ILE A 247 -30.60 8.10 10.50
CA ILE A 247 -29.54 8.93 9.94
C ILE A 247 -29.78 9.21 8.45
N SER A 248 -29.62 10.46 8.00
CA SER A 248 -29.75 10.79 6.59
C SER A 248 -28.60 10.17 5.76
N GLN A 249 -28.84 9.93 4.47
CA GLN A 249 -27.82 9.41 3.58
C GLN A 249 -26.60 10.35 3.49
N GLU A 250 -26.82 11.66 3.53
CA GLU A 250 -25.74 12.65 3.53
C GLU A 250 -24.86 12.57 4.79
N ALA A 251 -25.50 12.42 5.97
CA ALA A 251 -24.76 12.27 7.22
C ALA A 251 -24.00 10.94 7.27
N LEU A 252 -24.58 9.86 6.72
CA LEU A 252 -23.93 8.57 6.59
C LEU A 252 -22.71 8.65 5.65
N GLN A 253 -22.84 9.37 4.54
CA GLN A 253 -21.74 9.59 3.61
C GLN A 253 -20.59 10.38 4.26
N LYS A 254 -20.89 11.46 4.99
CA LYS A 254 -19.89 12.24 5.74
C LYS A 254 -19.15 11.40 6.80
N GLU A 255 -19.86 10.51 7.51
CA GLU A 255 -19.20 9.59 8.46
C GLU A 255 -18.32 8.57 7.74
N ARG A 256 -18.74 8.08 6.57
CA ARG A 256 -17.91 7.19 5.74
C ARG A 256 -16.63 7.89 5.27
N GLU A 257 -16.72 9.12 4.80
CA GLU A 257 -15.57 9.94 4.39
C GLU A 257 -14.58 10.17 5.54
N LYS A 258 -15.09 10.45 6.76
CA LYS A 258 -14.24 10.59 7.95
C LYS A 258 -13.48 9.31 8.32
N THR A 259 -14.15 8.16 8.19
CA THR A 259 -13.53 6.87 8.54
C THR A 259 -12.57 6.35 7.47
N LEU A 260 -12.76 6.77 6.23
CA LEU A 260 -11.91 6.44 5.09
C LEU A 260 -10.83 7.49 4.82
N LYS A 261 -10.60 8.43 5.76
CA LYS A 261 -9.50 9.39 5.65
C LYS A 261 -8.18 8.68 5.43
N ARG A 262 -7.44 9.18 4.46
CA ARG A 262 -6.07 8.77 4.19
C ARG A 262 -5.14 9.30 5.26
N SER A 263 -4.02 8.63 5.44
CA SER A 263 -2.98 9.09 6.34
C SER A 263 -1.64 8.97 5.63
N GLY A 264 -0.80 9.99 5.75
CA GLY A 264 0.47 9.97 5.03
C GLY A 264 1.34 11.17 5.34
N LEU A 265 2.36 11.30 4.51
CA LEU A 265 3.29 12.41 4.48
C LEU A 265 3.35 12.93 3.05
N LEU A 266 3.06 14.21 2.85
CA LEU A 266 3.05 14.83 1.54
C LEU A 266 4.04 15.98 1.46
N LEU A 267 4.57 16.23 0.26
CA LEU A 267 5.34 17.42 -0.03
C LEU A 267 4.43 18.65 0.08
N GLU A 268 4.84 19.64 0.87
CA GLU A 268 4.12 20.90 1.06
C GLU A 268 4.35 21.85 -0.12
N ASP A 269 3.92 21.43 -1.31
CA ASP A 269 3.93 22.24 -2.53
C ASP A 269 2.50 22.35 -3.04
N PRO A 270 1.93 23.58 -3.17
CA PRO A 270 0.55 23.77 -3.63
C PRO A 270 0.28 23.12 -4.99
N ALA A 271 1.23 23.12 -5.92
CA ALA A 271 1.05 22.52 -7.23
C ALA A 271 1.03 20.99 -7.15
N VAL A 272 1.84 20.40 -6.29
CA VAL A 272 1.84 18.94 -6.03
C VAL A 272 0.54 18.52 -5.36
N LEU A 273 0.07 19.27 -4.35
CA LEU A 273 -1.18 18.98 -3.65
C LEU A 273 -2.38 19.08 -4.60
N GLN A 274 -2.43 20.11 -5.45
CA GLN A 274 -3.48 20.30 -6.44
C GLN A 274 -3.44 19.21 -7.53
N ALA A 275 -2.26 18.76 -7.93
CA ALA A 275 -2.14 17.63 -8.86
C ALA A 275 -2.57 16.30 -8.23
N MET A 276 -2.41 16.13 -6.91
CA MET A 276 -2.90 14.95 -6.19
C MET A 276 -4.41 14.91 -6.09
N GLU A 277 -5.04 16.07 -5.93
CA GLU A 277 -6.50 16.24 -5.88
C GLU A 277 -6.84 17.65 -6.34
N HIS A 278 -7.63 17.77 -7.42
CA HIS A 278 -7.92 19.07 -8.07
C HIS A 278 -8.50 20.13 -7.12
N GLU A 279 -9.31 19.73 -6.13
CA GLU A 279 -9.91 20.59 -5.12
C GLU A 279 -9.14 20.62 -3.77
N ALA A 280 -7.91 20.07 -3.71
CA ALA A 280 -7.15 19.92 -2.45
C ALA A 280 -7.00 21.22 -1.63
N LEU A 281 -6.90 22.36 -2.31
CA LEU A 281 -6.68 23.67 -1.66
C LEU A 281 -7.97 24.42 -1.33
N THR A 282 -9.14 23.96 -1.79
CA THR A 282 -10.44 24.62 -1.61
C THR A 282 -11.40 23.77 -0.78
N GLU A 283 -11.83 22.64 -1.29
CA GLU A 283 -12.75 21.72 -0.64
C GLU A 283 -12.32 20.27 -0.92
N PRO A 284 -11.33 19.75 -0.17
CA PRO A 284 -10.79 18.41 -0.44
C PRO A 284 -11.83 17.32 -0.19
N HIS A 285 -12.13 16.52 -1.20
CA HIS A 285 -12.99 15.34 -1.11
C HIS A 285 -12.32 14.21 -0.33
N TYR A 286 -10.99 14.16 -0.41
CA TYR A 286 -10.19 13.11 0.23
C TYR A 286 -9.23 13.72 1.24
N PRO A 287 -9.73 14.21 2.39
CA PRO A 287 -8.87 14.86 3.37
C PRO A 287 -7.78 13.91 3.82
N VAL A 288 -6.54 14.32 3.58
CA VAL A 288 -5.36 13.61 4.08
C VAL A 288 -5.03 14.17 5.46
N SER A 289 -4.94 13.29 6.46
CA SER A 289 -4.30 13.65 7.72
C SER A 289 -2.80 13.59 7.50
N TYR A 290 -2.18 14.72 7.18
CA TYR A 290 -0.75 14.81 6.91
C TYR A 290 -0.01 15.58 7.97
N THR A 291 1.24 15.22 8.15
CA THR A 291 2.22 16.03 8.89
C THR A 291 3.05 16.76 7.84
N HIS A 292 3.15 18.07 7.94
CA HIS A 292 3.95 18.86 7.03
C HIS A 292 5.43 18.50 7.14
N LEU A 293 6.09 18.26 6.02
CA LEU A 293 7.53 18.28 5.89
C LEU A 293 7.88 19.52 5.07
N THR A 294 8.41 20.53 5.75
CA THR A 294 9.26 21.53 5.10
C THR A 294 10.62 20.87 4.88
N LEU A 295 10.96 20.57 3.64
CA LEU A 295 12.30 20.14 3.27
C LEU A 295 13.23 21.33 3.25
#